data_5bc5369f2c61ce6be8fe8a59d3bd503f
#
_entry.id   5bc5369f2c61ce6be8fe8a59d3bd503f
#
_cell.length_a   1.000
_cell.length_b   1.000
_cell.length_c   1.000
_cell.angle_alpha   90.00
_cell.angle_beta   90.00
_cell.angle_gamma   90.00
#
_symmetry.space_group_name_H-M   'P 1'
#
loop_
_entity.id
_entity.type
_entity.pdbx_description
1 polymer ?
#
loop_
_entity_poly.entity_id
_entity_poly.type
_entity_poly.pdbx_seq_one_letter_code
_entity_poly.pdbx_strand_id
1 'polypeptide(L)'
;DDLGHKGDKVHFSAAAFRELGERYAKAYLEHFPSPTPTSVPAKRPNILFAIADDWGFGHAGAYGCNWVSTPSFDRVARDGILFKRAYTPNAKCAPSRAIILTGRYSWQLEQAANHMNVFPSKFGGFVETLESHEYFTGYTGKGWGPGIANNAQGKRRLITGRSFAKRKAKPPARGISSNDYSANFSDFLAEAPKDKPWCFWYGTTEPHRGYEYGNGVKNGKKLSDVDRVPAFWPDNE
;
A
#
# COMPACT_ATOMS: atom_id res chain seq x y z
N ASP A 1 -14.41 -38.65 3.30
CA ASP A 1 -15.20 -37.85 4.25
C ASP A 1 -14.82 -38.17 5.70
N ASP A 2 -13.57 -37.87 6.02
CA ASP A 2 -12.97 -38.14 7.34
C ASP A 2 -12.91 -36.90 8.22
N LEU A 3 -13.41 -35.75 7.73
CA LEU A 3 -13.44 -34.50 8.47
C LEU A 3 -14.74 -34.34 9.27
N GLY A 4 -14.60 -33.93 10.54
CA GLY A 4 -15.73 -33.71 11.42
C GLY A 4 -16.62 -32.55 10.98
N HIS A 5 -17.93 -32.65 11.23
CA HIS A 5 -18.92 -31.60 10.92
C HIS A 5 -19.59 -31.08 12.19
N LYS A 6 -20.37 -29.99 12.06
CA LYS A 6 -21.09 -29.35 13.18
C LYS A 6 -22.36 -30.11 13.65
N GLY A 7 -22.62 -31.30 13.13
CA GLY A 7 -23.83 -32.07 13.40
C GLY A 7 -24.88 -31.98 12.29
N ASP A 8 -24.79 -31.02 11.39
CA ASP A 8 -25.69 -30.79 10.25
C ASP A 8 -25.28 -31.58 8.98
N LYS A 9 -24.13 -32.24 8.99
CA LYS A 9 -23.54 -33.00 7.86
C LYS A 9 -23.23 -32.14 6.61
N VAL A 10 -23.26 -30.84 6.73
CA VAL A 10 -23.04 -29.88 5.63
C VAL A 10 -21.84 -28.98 5.92
N HIS A 11 -21.67 -28.52 7.16
CA HIS A 11 -20.62 -27.57 7.53
C HIS A 11 -19.55 -28.24 8.39
N PHE A 12 -18.31 -28.02 8.04
CA PHE A 12 -17.18 -28.49 8.84
C PHE A 12 -17.16 -27.84 10.23
N SER A 13 -16.74 -28.63 11.22
CA SER A 13 -16.42 -28.12 12.54
C SER A 13 -15.17 -27.22 12.50
N ALA A 14 -14.95 -26.41 13.52
CA ALA A 14 -13.72 -25.59 13.63
C ALA A 14 -12.44 -26.44 13.69
N ALA A 15 -12.52 -27.65 14.24
CA ALA A 15 -11.42 -28.62 14.24
C ALA A 15 -11.15 -29.13 12.81
N ALA A 16 -12.20 -29.52 12.09
CA ALA A 16 -12.11 -29.99 10.71
C ALA A 16 -11.55 -28.90 9.77
N PHE A 17 -11.91 -27.62 9.96
CA PHE A 17 -11.32 -26.52 9.19
C PHE A 17 -9.81 -26.35 9.46
N ARG A 18 -9.37 -26.52 10.70
CA ARG A 18 -7.92 -26.48 11.02
C ARG A 18 -7.18 -27.63 10.35
N GLU A 19 -7.72 -28.85 10.48
CA GLU A 19 -7.13 -30.04 9.84
C GLU A 19 -7.08 -29.90 8.32
N LEU A 20 -8.15 -29.38 7.71
CA LEU A 20 -8.18 -29.12 6.27
C LEU A 20 -7.10 -28.09 5.87
N GLY A 21 -6.92 -27.03 6.67
CA GLY A 21 -5.86 -26.04 6.47
C GLY A 21 -4.45 -26.65 6.55
N GLU A 22 -4.23 -27.55 7.49
CA GLU A 22 -2.95 -28.28 7.63
C GLU A 22 -2.70 -29.20 6.44
N ARG A 23 -3.72 -29.92 5.98
CA ARG A 23 -3.64 -30.79 4.79
C ARG A 23 -3.32 -29.98 3.52
N TYR A 24 -3.96 -28.81 3.34
CA TYR A 24 -3.66 -27.91 2.22
C TYR A 24 -2.24 -27.36 2.30
N ALA A 25 -1.80 -26.91 3.48
CA ALA A 25 -0.44 -26.40 3.67
C ALA A 25 0.60 -27.49 3.37
N LYS A 26 0.36 -28.72 3.84
CA LYS A 26 1.24 -29.87 3.57
C LYS A 26 1.32 -30.17 2.07
N ALA A 27 0.18 -30.32 1.41
CA ALA A 27 0.12 -30.58 -0.03
C ALA A 27 0.79 -29.45 -0.84
N TYR A 28 0.58 -28.19 -0.43
CA TYR A 28 1.25 -27.06 -1.05
C TYR A 28 2.78 -27.14 -0.93
N LEU A 29 3.29 -27.41 0.27
CA LEU A 29 4.75 -27.52 0.53
C LEU A 29 5.40 -28.72 -0.16
N GLU A 30 4.65 -29.81 -0.38
CA GLU A 30 5.12 -30.97 -1.14
C GLU A 30 5.30 -30.63 -2.64
N HIS A 31 4.40 -29.82 -3.21
CA HIS A 31 4.48 -29.41 -4.62
C HIS A 31 5.35 -28.18 -4.83
N PHE A 32 5.45 -27.33 -3.84
CA PHE A 32 6.26 -26.10 -3.83
C PHE A 32 7.18 -26.11 -2.62
N PRO A 33 8.20 -26.99 -2.59
CA PRO A 33 9.11 -27.06 -1.46
C PRO A 33 9.75 -25.69 -1.24
N SER A 34 9.79 -25.28 0.04
CA SER A 34 10.49 -24.06 0.41
C SER A 34 11.92 -24.13 -0.15
N PRO A 35 12.44 -23.09 -0.78
CA PRO A 35 13.80 -23.10 -1.26
C PRO A 35 14.72 -23.47 -0.10
N THR A 36 15.59 -24.45 -0.32
CA THR A 36 16.60 -24.86 0.67
C THR A 36 17.36 -23.62 1.09
N PRO A 37 17.50 -23.31 2.40
CA PRO A 37 18.27 -22.17 2.83
C PRO A 37 19.69 -22.29 2.24
N THR A 38 20.02 -21.44 1.30
CA THR A 38 21.38 -21.32 0.83
C THR A 38 22.20 -20.82 2.02
N SER A 39 23.34 -21.44 2.29
CA SER A 39 24.22 -21.14 3.40
C SER A 39 24.85 -19.72 3.35
N VAL A 40 24.60 -18.98 2.30
CA VAL A 40 24.93 -17.56 2.18
C VAL A 40 23.77 -16.76 2.76
N PRO A 41 23.98 -15.93 3.81
CA PRO A 41 22.93 -15.05 4.31
C PRO A 41 22.44 -14.18 3.15
N ALA A 42 21.23 -14.40 2.70
CA ALA A 42 20.64 -13.59 1.64
C ALA A 42 20.72 -12.12 2.10
N LYS A 43 21.39 -11.28 1.31
CA LYS A 43 21.47 -9.84 1.60
C LYS A 43 20.04 -9.31 1.71
N ARG A 44 19.68 -8.81 2.87
CA ARG A 44 18.34 -8.24 3.09
C ARG A 44 18.08 -7.10 2.09
N PRO A 45 17.00 -7.14 1.31
CA PRO A 45 16.76 -6.17 0.25
C PRO A 45 16.39 -4.81 0.81
N ASN A 46 16.71 -3.76 0.08
CA ASN A 46 16.08 -2.46 0.26
C ASN A 46 14.64 -2.50 -0.26
N ILE A 47 13.74 -1.80 0.42
CA ILE A 47 12.31 -1.81 0.11
C ILE A 47 11.86 -0.37 -0.19
N LEU A 48 11.45 -0.12 -1.43
CA LEU A 48 10.73 1.10 -1.80
C LEU A 48 9.24 0.76 -1.92
N PHE A 49 8.45 1.19 -0.94
CA PHE A 49 7.00 1.06 -0.97
C PHE A 49 6.38 2.34 -1.53
N ALA A 50 6.12 2.36 -2.84
CA ALA A 50 5.51 3.50 -3.53
C ALA A 50 3.98 3.32 -3.58
N ILE A 51 3.26 4.30 -3.05
CA ILE A 51 1.80 4.29 -3.01
C ILE A 51 1.24 5.65 -3.45
N ALA A 52 0.36 5.63 -4.44
CA ALA A 52 -0.43 6.78 -4.85
C ALA A 52 -1.74 6.84 -4.04
N ASP A 53 -2.23 8.04 -3.75
CA ASP A 53 -3.46 8.23 -3.00
C ASP A 53 -4.65 8.40 -3.95
N ASP A 54 -5.68 7.57 -3.77
CA ASP A 54 -6.91 7.65 -4.57
C ASP A 54 -6.71 7.38 -6.08
N TRP A 55 -5.83 6.45 -6.42
CA TRP A 55 -5.57 6.05 -7.80
C TRP A 55 -6.40 4.84 -8.18
N GLY A 56 -7.40 5.06 -9.05
CA GLY A 56 -8.31 4.01 -9.51
C GLY A 56 -7.66 3.04 -10.49
N PHE A 57 -8.14 1.79 -10.46
CA PHE A 57 -7.76 0.76 -11.43
C PHE A 57 -8.02 1.23 -12.87
N GLY A 58 -7.14 0.87 -13.77
CA GLY A 58 -7.25 1.18 -15.20
C GLY A 58 -6.58 2.48 -15.63
N HIS A 59 -6.14 3.35 -14.70
CA HIS A 59 -5.53 4.64 -15.02
C HIS A 59 -3.99 4.55 -15.11
N ALA A 60 -3.47 3.55 -15.84
CA ALA A 60 -2.04 3.41 -16.15
C ALA A 60 -1.84 2.77 -17.52
N GLY A 61 -0.73 3.07 -18.19
CA GLY A 61 -0.38 2.49 -19.48
C GLY A 61 -0.34 0.97 -19.46
N ALA A 62 0.22 0.36 -18.41
CA ALA A 62 0.26 -1.09 -18.24
C ALA A 62 -1.12 -1.76 -18.12
N TYR A 63 -2.18 -0.99 -17.82
CA TYR A 63 -3.57 -1.43 -17.84
C TYR A 63 -4.31 -1.04 -19.13
N GLY A 64 -3.59 -0.52 -20.14
CA GLY A 64 -4.16 -0.12 -21.43
C GLY A 64 -4.74 1.29 -21.47
N CYS A 65 -4.42 2.15 -20.51
CA CYS A 65 -4.81 3.56 -20.53
C CYS A 65 -3.85 4.35 -21.42
N ASN A 66 -4.35 5.03 -22.45
CA ASN A 66 -3.55 5.79 -23.42
C ASN A 66 -3.58 7.30 -23.19
N TRP A 67 -4.48 7.80 -22.33
CA TRP A 67 -4.64 9.23 -22.02
C TRP A 67 -3.95 9.66 -20.70
N VAL A 68 -3.37 8.71 -19.95
CA VAL A 68 -2.53 8.98 -18.78
C VAL A 68 -1.13 8.38 -19.02
N SER A 69 -0.11 9.21 -18.88
CA SER A 69 1.29 8.75 -19.01
C SER A 69 1.84 8.30 -17.66
N THR A 70 2.21 7.03 -17.55
CA THR A 70 2.72 6.40 -16.31
C THR A 70 4.03 5.62 -16.55
N PRO A 71 5.07 6.24 -17.15
CA PRO A 71 6.25 5.50 -17.66
C PRO A 71 7.00 4.75 -16.56
N SER A 72 7.09 5.27 -15.34
CA SER A 72 7.78 4.61 -14.24
C SER A 72 6.99 3.40 -13.72
N PHE A 73 5.67 3.51 -13.60
CA PHE A 73 4.80 2.40 -13.25
C PHE A 73 4.84 1.30 -14.33
N ASP A 74 4.76 1.70 -15.59
CA ASP A 74 4.76 0.79 -16.74
C ASP A 74 6.09 0.03 -16.85
N ARG A 75 7.21 0.69 -16.52
CA ARG A 75 8.52 0.03 -16.43
C ARG A 75 8.52 -1.03 -15.32
N VAL A 76 8.06 -0.70 -14.12
CA VAL A 76 8.00 -1.67 -13.01
C VAL A 76 7.06 -2.83 -13.36
N ALA A 77 5.92 -2.56 -14.00
CA ALA A 77 4.98 -3.57 -14.45
C ALA A 77 5.59 -4.54 -15.50
N ARG A 78 6.42 -4.02 -16.40
CA ARG A 78 7.11 -4.81 -17.43
C ARG A 78 8.25 -5.65 -16.83
N ASP A 79 9.04 -5.06 -15.94
CA ASP A 79 10.27 -5.66 -15.43
C ASP A 79 10.01 -6.53 -14.17
N GLY A 80 8.80 -6.46 -13.60
CA GLY A 80 8.38 -7.17 -12.39
C GLY A 80 7.09 -7.97 -12.57
N ILE A 81 6.21 -7.91 -11.57
CA ILE A 81 4.92 -8.61 -11.57
C ILE A 81 3.78 -7.60 -11.54
N LEU A 82 2.91 -7.64 -12.54
CA LEU A 82 1.70 -6.82 -12.61
C LEU A 82 0.48 -7.59 -12.08
N PHE A 83 -0.05 -7.18 -10.94
CA PHE A 83 -1.28 -7.74 -10.38
C PHE A 83 -2.51 -7.06 -10.99
N LYS A 84 -3.22 -7.76 -11.87
CA LYS A 84 -4.46 -7.26 -12.51
C LYS A 84 -5.70 -7.39 -11.64
N ARG A 85 -5.63 -8.13 -10.53
CA ARG A 85 -6.74 -8.42 -9.63
C ARG A 85 -6.32 -8.23 -8.17
N ALA A 86 -5.75 -7.07 -7.87
CA ALA A 86 -5.45 -6.66 -6.50
C ALA A 86 -6.60 -5.80 -5.97
N TYR A 87 -7.18 -6.20 -4.84
CA TYR A 87 -8.32 -5.54 -4.23
C TYR A 87 -7.96 -5.01 -2.86
N THR A 88 -8.37 -3.78 -2.56
CA THR A 88 -8.33 -3.27 -1.19
C THR A 88 -9.64 -3.63 -0.47
N PRO A 89 -9.58 -4.20 0.74
CA PRO A 89 -10.78 -4.50 1.51
C PRO A 89 -11.57 -3.27 1.97
N ASN A 90 -10.98 -2.09 1.90
CA ASN A 90 -11.61 -0.82 2.26
C ASN A 90 -11.04 0.31 1.39
N ALA A 91 -11.90 1.03 0.69
CA ALA A 91 -11.50 2.04 -0.29
C ALA A 91 -11.06 3.39 0.33
N LYS A 92 -11.34 3.67 1.61
CA LYS A 92 -10.92 4.91 2.28
C LYS A 92 -9.42 4.89 2.61
N CYS A 93 -8.74 6.06 2.51
CA CYS A 93 -7.30 6.17 2.66
C CYS A 93 -6.76 5.66 4.02
N ALA A 94 -7.22 6.14 5.16
CA ALA A 94 -6.70 5.71 6.45
C ALA A 94 -6.94 4.21 6.73
N PRO A 95 -8.15 3.65 6.59
CA PRO A 95 -8.36 2.22 6.80
C PRO A 95 -7.64 1.34 5.78
N SER A 96 -7.58 1.72 4.49
CA SER A 96 -6.80 0.98 3.50
C SER A 96 -5.31 0.92 3.87
N ARG A 97 -4.75 2.05 4.31
CA ARG A 97 -3.35 2.13 4.77
C ARG A 97 -3.12 1.36 6.06
N ALA A 98 -4.11 1.29 6.96
CA ALA A 98 -4.04 0.45 8.16
C ALA A 98 -4.02 -1.05 7.80
N ILE A 99 -4.81 -1.47 6.82
CA ILE A 99 -4.83 -2.83 6.27
C ILE A 99 -3.45 -3.17 5.69
N ILE A 100 -2.88 -2.30 4.87
CA ILE A 100 -1.55 -2.47 4.27
C ILE A 100 -0.47 -2.61 5.36
N LEU A 101 -0.50 -1.74 6.37
CA LEU A 101 0.50 -1.75 7.45
C LEU A 101 0.45 -3.02 8.29
N THR A 102 -0.74 -3.58 8.51
CA THR A 102 -0.95 -4.69 9.47
C THR A 102 -1.15 -6.05 8.82
N GLY A 103 -1.47 -6.10 7.51
CA GLY A 103 -1.90 -7.33 6.85
C GLY A 103 -3.25 -7.86 7.34
N ARG A 104 -4.07 -7.03 8.02
CA ARG A 104 -5.37 -7.41 8.61
C ARG A 104 -6.51 -6.76 7.84
N TYR A 105 -7.64 -7.42 7.78
CA TYR A 105 -8.87 -6.82 7.25
C TYR A 105 -9.36 -5.67 8.15
N SER A 106 -10.08 -4.70 7.56
CA SER A 106 -10.56 -3.52 8.30
C SER A 106 -11.42 -3.86 9.51
N TRP A 107 -12.28 -4.86 9.43
CA TRP A 107 -13.13 -5.32 10.54
C TRP A 107 -12.35 -5.90 11.73
N GLN A 108 -11.07 -6.23 11.55
CA GLN A 108 -10.17 -6.69 12.62
C GLN A 108 -9.41 -5.54 13.31
N LEU A 109 -9.53 -4.32 12.80
CA LEU A 109 -8.68 -3.18 13.18
C LEU A 109 -9.39 -2.15 14.07
N GLU A 110 -10.58 -2.46 14.55
CA GLU A 110 -11.36 -1.60 15.45
C GLU A 110 -11.50 -0.16 14.89
N GLN A 111 -11.09 0.88 15.64
CA GLN A 111 -11.20 2.26 15.19
C GLN A 111 -10.36 2.55 13.95
N ALA A 112 -9.26 1.82 13.72
CA ALA A 112 -8.46 1.99 12.50
C ALA A 112 -9.18 1.53 11.22
N ALA A 113 -10.35 0.90 11.34
CA ALA A 113 -11.26 0.61 10.23
C ALA A 113 -11.97 1.86 9.69
N ASN A 114 -11.87 3.00 10.37
CA ASN A 114 -12.53 4.25 10.00
C ASN A 114 -11.54 5.34 9.62
N HIS A 115 -12.06 6.32 8.88
CA HIS A 115 -11.34 7.52 8.51
C HIS A 115 -11.26 8.52 9.67
N MET A 116 -10.15 9.26 9.81
CA MET A 116 -9.93 10.27 10.86
C MET A 116 -10.08 9.71 12.29
N ASN A 117 -9.59 8.52 12.52
CA ASN A 117 -9.75 7.83 13.80
C ASN A 117 -8.40 7.48 14.45
N VAL A 118 -8.44 6.70 15.52
CA VAL A 118 -7.26 6.25 16.26
C VAL A 118 -6.79 4.90 15.73
N PHE A 119 -5.48 4.79 15.50
CA PHE A 119 -4.85 3.49 15.25
C PHE A 119 -4.51 2.85 16.59
N PRO A 120 -5.20 1.74 16.99
CA PRO A 120 -4.98 1.12 18.29
C PRO A 120 -3.52 0.67 18.48
N SER A 121 -2.96 0.96 19.66
CA SER A 121 -1.55 0.69 19.97
C SER A 121 -1.18 -0.79 19.94
N LYS A 122 -2.15 -1.68 20.12
CA LYS A 122 -1.94 -3.14 20.11
C LYS A 122 -1.63 -3.72 18.71
N PHE A 123 -1.93 -2.99 17.64
CA PHE A 123 -1.61 -3.45 16.29
C PHE A 123 -0.26 -2.89 15.84
N GLY A 124 0.70 -3.78 15.60
CA GLY A 124 1.98 -3.42 14.97
C GLY A 124 1.85 -3.30 13.46
N GLY A 125 2.69 -2.45 12.85
CA GLY A 125 2.81 -2.32 11.39
C GLY A 125 4.09 -2.97 10.87
N PHE A 126 4.10 -3.37 9.58
CA PHE A 126 5.28 -3.99 8.97
C PHE A 126 6.51 -3.07 9.00
N VAL A 127 6.33 -1.75 8.91
CA VAL A 127 7.45 -0.79 8.98
C VAL A 127 8.09 -0.80 10.36
N GLU A 128 7.30 -0.84 11.44
CA GLU A 128 7.80 -0.96 12.80
C GLU A 128 8.50 -2.32 13.02
N THR A 129 7.98 -3.39 12.41
CA THR A 129 8.63 -4.71 12.43
C THR A 129 9.98 -4.67 11.71
N LEU A 130 10.07 -4.04 10.55
CA LEU A 130 11.33 -3.88 9.84
C LEU A 130 12.34 -3.06 10.64
N GLU A 131 11.89 -1.99 11.30
CA GLU A 131 12.73 -1.17 12.17
C GLU A 131 13.29 -1.97 13.34
N SER A 132 12.47 -2.82 13.98
CA SER A 132 12.95 -3.74 15.03
C SER A 132 13.94 -4.79 14.53
N HIS A 133 14.01 -5.01 13.22
CA HIS A 133 14.99 -5.86 12.53
C HIS A 133 16.09 -5.04 11.84
N GLU A 134 16.40 -3.86 12.38
CA GLU A 134 17.52 -3.01 11.96
C GLU A 134 17.41 -2.38 10.55
N TYR A 135 16.22 -2.34 9.97
CA TYR A 135 16.00 -1.51 8.79
C TYR A 135 16.00 -0.04 9.16
N PHE A 136 16.66 0.78 8.34
CA PHE A 136 16.48 2.22 8.39
C PHE A 136 15.16 2.58 7.71
N THR A 137 14.22 3.18 8.45
CA THR A 137 12.86 3.43 7.96
C THR A 137 12.56 4.91 7.81
N GLY A 138 11.75 5.26 6.80
CA GLY A 138 11.32 6.62 6.59
C GLY A 138 10.17 6.73 5.60
N TYR A 139 9.57 7.92 5.55
CA TYR A 139 8.52 8.21 4.58
C TYR A 139 8.56 9.65 4.08
N THR A 140 7.97 9.89 2.92
CA THR A 140 7.64 11.22 2.42
C THR A 140 6.17 11.31 2.01
N GLY A 141 5.61 12.52 2.05
CA GLY A 141 4.23 12.77 1.68
C GLY A 141 3.22 12.19 2.66
N LYS A 142 2.34 11.33 2.19
CA LYS A 142 1.26 10.75 2.98
C LYS A 142 1.66 9.37 3.51
N GLY A 143 1.94 9.28 4.81
CA GLY A 143 2.10 8.03 5.53
C GLY A 143 0.74 7.38 5.86
N TRP A 144 0.57 6.82 7.07
CA TRP A 144 -0.76 6.48 7.56
C TRP A 144 -1.50 7.76 7.98
N GLY A 145 -2.76 7.84 7.59
CA GLY A 145 -3.63 8.96 7.96
C GLY A 145 -4.76 9.20 6.95
N PRO A 146 -5.64 10.14 7.27
CA PRO A 146 -5.66 10.98 8.47
C PRO A 146 -6.13 10.21 9.72
N GLY A 147 -5.54 10.57 10.87
CA GLY A 147 -5.86 9.98 12.17
C GLY A 147 -4.71 10.13 13.16
N ILE A 148 -4.84 9.49 14.30
CA ILE A 148 -3.88 9.53 15.41
C ILE A 148 -3.33 8.14 15.65
N ALA A 149 -2.01 7.99 15.66
CA ALA A 149 -1.32 6.76 16.01
C ALA A 149 -0.39 7.03 17.20
N ASN A 150 -0.78 6.61 18.38
CA ASN A 150 0.00 6.74 19.60
C ASN A 150 0.30 5.36 20.20
N ASN A 151 1.38 5.26 20.96
CA ASN A 151 1.66 4.09 21.78
C ASN A 151 0.80 4.11 23.08
N ALA A 152 0.95 3.07 23.91
CA ALA A 152 0.19 2.96 25.17
C ALA A 152 0.47 4.10 26.16
N GLN A 153 1.59 4.81 26.03
CA GLN A 153 1.98 5.97 26.83
C GLN A 153 1.52 7.30 26.21
N GLY A 154 0.69 7.27 25.15
CA GLY A 154 0.19 8.47 24.48
C GLY A 154 1.20 9.15 23.54
N LYS A 155 2.42 8.63 23.40
CA LYS A 155 3.44 9.18 22.50
C LYS A 155 3.17 8.77 21.04
N ARG A 156 3.31 9.73 20.13
CA ARG A 156 3.16 9.50 18.68
C ARG A 156 4.06 8.36 18.18
N ARG A 157 3.47 7.40 17.47
CA ARG A 157 4.18 6.31 16.79
C ARG A 157 4.65 6.74 15.41
N LEU A 158 5.83 6.29 15.03
CA LEU A 158 6.37 6.45 13.67
C LEU A 158 5.98 5.24 12.80
N ILE A 159 4.68 4.99 12.70
CA ILE A 159 4.08 3.79 12.10
C ILE A 159 4.45 3.58 10.61
N THR A 160 4.93 4.62 9.93
CA THR A 160 5.47 4.58 8.56
C THR A 160 6.94 5.00 8.50
N GLY A 161 7.61 5.05 9.65
CA GLY A 161 8.99 5.51 9.78
C GLY A 161 9.11 7.02 10.02
N ARG A 162 10.34 7.53 9.97
CA ARG A 162 10.67 8.94 10.16
C ARG A 162 10.26 9.78 8.95
N SER A 163 9.75 10.98 9.19
CA SER A 163 9.30 11.89 8.12
C SER A 163 10.46 12.58 7.40
N PHE A 164 10.44 12.52 6.08
CA PHE A 164 11.29 13.27 5.15
C PHE A 164 10.39 14.15 4.27
N ALA A 165 10.09 15.37 4.71
CA ALA A 165 9.12 16.26 4.07
C ALA A 165 9.58 17.72 4.02
N LYS A 166 10.87 17.98 4.20
CA LYS A 166 11.43 19.35 4.26
C LYS A 166 11.55 19.99 2.87
N ARG A 167 11.88 19.17 1.85
CA ARG A 167 12.03 19.68 0.47
C ARG A 167 10.69 20.00 -0.13
N LYS A 168 10.62 21.17 -0.76
CA LYS A 168 9.42 21.67 -1.45
C LYS A 168 9.79 22.11 -2.85
N ALA A 169 8.86 21.89 -3.78
CA ALA A 169 8.93 22.37 -5.16
C ALA A 169 7.68 23.19 -5.50
N LYS A 170 7.78 24.01 -6.53
CA LYS A 170 6.61 24.70 -7.07
C LYS A 170 5.68 23.65 -7.71
N PRO A 171 4.42 23.52 -7.27
CA PRO A 171 3.51 22.56 -7.87
C PRO A 171 3.21 22.95 -9.33
N PRO A 172 3.07 21.95 -10.23
CA PRO A 172 2.81 22.21 -11.65
C PRO A 172 1.42 22.77 -11.91
N ALA A 173 0.47 22.50 -11.00
CA ALA A 173 -0.90 22.98 -11.11
C ALA A 173 -1.53 23.17 -9.72
N ARG A 174 -2.63 23.92 -9.65
CA ARG A 174 -3.43 24.08 -8.43
C ARG A 174 -3.94 22.72 -7.96
N GLY A 175 -3.90 22.49 -6.64
CA GLY A 175 -4.33 21.24 -6.02
C GLY A 175 -3.28 20.13 -6.00
N ILE A 176 -2.14 20.32 -6.64
CA ILE A 176 -1.00 19.42 -6.53
C ILE A 176 -0.13 19.81 -5.33
N SER A 177 0.39 18.84 -4.62
CA SER A 177 1.26 19.07 -3.46
C SER A 177 2.55 19.80 -3.84
N SER A 178 2.99 20.70 -2.96
CA SER A 178 4.33 21.28 -3.07
C SER A 178 5.44 20.38 -2.53
N ASN A 179 5.12 19.18 -2.05
CA ASN A 179 6.13 18.27 -1.52
C ASN A 179 7.03 17.75 -2.65
N ASP A 180 8.33 17.99 -2.55
CA ASP A 180 9.30 17.40 -3.46
C ASP A 180 9.64 15.99 -3.00
N TYR A 181 8.85 15.02 -3.48
CA TYR A 181 8.98 13.62 -3.08
C TYR A 181 10.36 13.04 -3.44
N SER A 182 10.89 13.41 -4.60
CA SER A 182 12.18 12.91 -5.09
C SER A 182 13.35 13.45 -4.26
N ALA A 183 13.39 14.75 -4.00
CA ALA A 183 14.43 15.35 -3.17
C ALA A 183 14.36 14.87 -1.72
N ASN A 184 13.16 14.69 -1.16
CA ASN A 184 12.99 14.10 0.16
C ASN A 184 13.46 12.64 0.24
N PHE A 185 13.25 11.85 -0.82
CA PHE A 185 13.79 10.50 -0.91
C PHE A 185 15.32 10.51 -1.03
N SER A 186 15.89 11.45 -1.78
CA SER A 186 17.34 11.63 -1.86
C SER A 186 17.94 11.99 -0.49
N ASP A 187 17.30 12.87 0.29
CA ASP A 187 17.72 13.18 1.66
C ASP A 187 17.69 11.92 2.55
N PHE A 188 16.64 11.08 2.41
CA PHE A 188 16.56 9.79 3.11
C PHE A 188 17.73 8.87 2.74
N LEU A 189 18.02 8.73 1.45
CA LEU A 189 19.12 7.87 0.99
C LEU A 189 20.50 8.38 1.45
N ALA A 190 20.67 9.69 1.55
CA ALA A 190 21.89 10.31 2.07
C ALA A 190 22.11 10.04 3.56
N GLU A 191 21.00 9.93 4.33
CA GLU A 191 21.06 9.61 5.76
C GLU A 191 21.06 8.10 6.06
N ALA A 192 20.66 7.26 5.10
CA ALA A 192 20.58 5.81 5.29
C ALA A 192 21.99 5.21 5.48
N PRO A 193 22.23 4.43 6.57
CA PRO A 193 23.51 3.74 6.79
C PRO A 193 23.81 2.77 5.63
N LYS A 194 25.04 2.76 5.16
CA LYS A 194 25.45 1.92 4.01
C LYS A 194 25.47 0.42 4.31
N ASP A 195 25.59 0.08 5.56
CA ASP A 195 25.67 -1.29 6.09
C ASP A 195 24.30 -1.87 6.49
N LYS A 196 23.25 -1.06 6.48
CA LYS A 196 21.87 -1.47 6.84
C LYS A 196 20.94 -1.44 5.64
N PRO A 197 20.00 -2.37 5.55
CA PRO A 197 18.91 -2.26 4.59
C PRO A 197 17.95 -1.13 5.01
N TRP A 198 17.24 -0.60 4.04
CA TRP A 198 16.26 0.45 4.30
C TRP A 198 14.87 0.08 3.77
N CYS A 199 13.86 0.68 4.39
CA CYS A 199 12.49 0.66 3.91
C CYS A 199 11.96 2.09 3.84
N PHE A 200 11.55 2.52 2.67
CA PHE A 200 11.00 3.85 2.46
C PHE A 200 9.57 3.81 1.95
N TRP A 201 8.66 4.47 2.68
CA TRP A 201 7.28 4.66 2.28
C TRP A 201 7.17 5.93 1.44
N TYR A 202 7.13 5.77 0.11
CA TYR A 202 6.99 6.85 -0.85
C TYR A 202 5.50 7.08 -1.10
N GLY A 203 4.86 7.88 -0.24
CA GLY A 203 3.41 8.12 -0.26
C GLY A 203 3.07 9.43 -0.95
N THR A 204 2.75 9.39 -2.24
CA THR A 204 2.25 10.60 -2.91
C THR A 204 0.84 10.93 -2.43
N THR A 205 0.48 12.20 -2.45
CA THR A 205 -0.91 12.63 -2.23
C THR A 205 -1.71 12.59 -3.53
N GLU A 206 -1.05 12.57 -4.66
CA GLU A 206 -1.66 12.48 -5.98
C GLU A 206 -2.02 11.03 -6.33
N PRO A 207 -3.08 10.84 -7.11
CA PRO A 207 -3.95 11.83 -7.76
C PRO A 207 -5.04 12.44 -6.88
N HIS A 208 -5.12 12.08 -5.59
CA HIS A 208 -6.06 12.72 -4.66
C HIS A 208 -5.77 14.23 -4.54
N ARG A 209 -6.80 15.05 -4.65
CA ARG A 209 -6.74 16.51 -4.56
C ARG A 209 -8.09 17.12 -4.23
N GLY A 210 -8.16 18.42 -4.13
CA GLY A 210 -9.39 19.17 -3.87
C GLY A 210 -10.35 19.28 -5.04
N TYR A 211 -10.36 18.36 -5.97
CA TYR A 211 -11.26 18.21 -7.14
C TYR A 211 -12.02 19.49 -7.52
N GLU A 212 -11.45 20.29 -8.41
CA GLU A 212 -12.09 21.48 -8.98
C GLU A 212 -12.66 21.15 -10.36
N TYR A 213 -13.92 21.48 -10.60
CA TYR A 213 -14.55 21.29 -11.90
C TYR A 213 -13.78 21.99 -13.01
N GLY A 214 -13.56 21.31 -14.11
CA GLY A 214 -12.83 21.82 -15.25
C GLY A 214 -11.32 21.99 -15.05
N ASN A 215 -10.74 21.55 -13.91
CA ASN A 215 -9.31 21.72 -13.64
C ASN A 215 -8.41 21.02 -14.67
N GLY A 216 -8.81 19.87 -15.18
CA GLY A 216 -8.09 19.18 -16.25
C GLY A 216 -8.02 20.01 -17.52
N VAL A 217 -9.14 20.55 -17.93
CA VAL A 217 -9.24 21.40 -19.14
C VAL A 217 -8.42 22.71 -18.97
N LYS A 218 -8.53 23.34 -17.82
CA LYS A 218 -7.70 24.55 -17.46
C LYS A 218 -6.21 24.29 -17.53
N ASN A 219 -5.79 23.02 -17.34
CA ASN A 219 -4.39 22.59 -17.41
C ASN A 219 -4.04 21.84 -18.71
N GLY A 220 -4.79 22.09 -19.78
CA GLY A 220 -4.46 21.63 -21.14
C GLY A 220 -4.89 20.22 -21.49
N LYS A 221 -5.71 19.55 -20.65
CA LYS A 221 -6.34 18.27 -21.01
C LYS A 221 -7.61 18.51 -21.84
N LYS A 222 -7.90 17.59 -22.76
CA LYS A 222 -9.13 17.63 -23.55
C LYS A 222 -10.05 16.49 -23.09
N LEU A 223 -11.36 16.71 -23.05
CA LEU A 223 -12.33 15.66 -22.77
C LEU A 223 -12.25 14.54 -23.80
N SER A 224 -11.97 14.89 -25.06
CA SER A 224 -11.76 13.93 -26.17
C SER A 224 -10.53 13.01 -25.98
N ASP A 225 -9.62 13.32 -25.06
CA ASP A 225 -8.47 12.45 -24.79
C ASP A 225 -8.88 11.23 -23.96
N VAL A 226 -10.05 11.29 -23.27
CA VAL A 226 -10.60 10.19 -22.48
C VAL A 226 -11.37 9.26 -23.42
N ASP A 227 -10.77 8.12 -23.75
CA ASP A 227 -11.33 7.16 -24.71
C ASP A 227 -12.28 6.15 -24.06
N ARG A 228 -12.35 6.10 -22.74
CA ARG A 228 -13.18 5.14 -22.02
C ARG A 228 -13.59 5.66 -20.65
N VAL A 229 -14.88 5.70 -20.40
CA VAL A 229 -15.46 5.87 -19.06
C VAL A 229 -15.81 4.49 -18.50
N PRO A 230 -15.47 4.18 -17.23
CA PRO A 230 -15.88 2.93 -16.59
C PRO A 230 -17.40 2.75 -16.65
N ALA A 231 -17.86 1.53 -16.95
CA ALA A 231 -19.29 1.23 -17.17
C ALA A 231 -20.20 1.50 -15.95
N PHE A 232 -19.63 1.66 -14.76
CA PHE A 232 -20.37 2.00 -13.54
C PHE A 232 -20.45 3.51 -13.28
N TRP A 233 -19.90 4.34 -14.18
CA TRP A 233 -20.01 5.80 -14.15
C TRP A 233 -20.87 6.28 -15.32
N PRO A 234 -21.65 7.34 -15.14
CA PRO A 234 -22.35 7.96 -16.27
C PRO A 234 -21.32 8.55 -17.23
N ASP A 235 -21.48 8.25 -18.51
CA ASP A 235 -20.71 8.87 -19.59
C ASP A 235 -21.45 10.14 -20.03
N ASN A 236 -21.20 11.22 -19.35
CA ASN A 236 -21.76 12.54 -19.60
C ASN A 236 -20.71 13.63 -19.44
N GLU A 237 -20.97 14.81 -20.03
CA GLU A 237 -20.10 16.00 -19.93
C GLU A 237 -19.95 16.54 -18.50
#